data_d6532778a5a05ff8bd8a83ea360f9249
#
_entry.id   d6532778a5a05ff8bd8a83ea360f9249
#
_cell.length_a   1.000
_cell.length_b   1.000
_cell.length_c   1.000
_cell.angle_alpha   90.00
_cell.angle_beta   90.00
_cell.angle_gamma   90.00
#
_symmetry.space_group_name_H-M   'P 1'
#
loop_
_entity.id
_entity.type
_entity.pdbx_description
1 polymer ?
#
loop_
_entity_poly.entity_id
_entity_poly.type
_entity_poly.pdbx_seq_one_letter_code
_entity_poly.pdbx_strand_id
1 'polypeptide(L)'
;MGERAGRTAAHDMFDADVASKGLGIELVSAADGAAVARMRVTAAMLNGHAIGHGGFVFLLADTAFALACNSHGPVTVAAGGEISFLRPVREGDLLEARATERTRYGRSGIYDVTVWRDDEVVAEFRGRSRTLAPRADQG
;
A
#
# COMPACT_ATOMS: atom_id res chain seq x y z
N MET A 1 -3.03 -18.65 -19.65
CA MET A 1 -1.65 -18.13 -19.69
C MET A 1 -1.66 -16.61 -19.73
N GLY A 2 -2.27 -16.02 -20.77
CA GLY A 2 -2.28 -14.57 -20.90
C GLY A 2 -2.91 -13.85 -19.72
N GLU A 3 -3.94 -14.43 -19.12
CA GLU A 3 -4.63 -13.81 -18.01
C GLU A 3 -3.77 -13.73 -16.74
N ARG A 4 -2.70 -14.50 -16.69
CA ARG A 4 -1.77 -14.45 -15.56
C ARG A 4 -0.55 -13.59 -15.83
N ALA A 5 -0.43 -13.07 -17.04
CA ALA A 5 0.68 -12.20 -17.37
C ALA A 5 0.59 -10.91 -16.54
N GLY A 6 1.69 -10.54 -15.91
CA GLY A 6 1.74 -9.34 -15.07
C GLY A 6 1.25 -9.50 -13.66
N ARG A 7 0.68 -10.66 -13.31
CA ARG A 7 0.28 -10.91 -11.93
C ARG A 7 1.48 -11.35 -11.10
N THR A 8 1.47 -10.94 -9.83
CA THR A 8 2.48 -11.32 -8.84
C THR A 8 1.79 -11.86 -7.61
N ALA A 9 2.59 -12.34 -6.63
CA ALA A 9 2.04 -12.76 -5.34
C ALA A 9 1.25 -11.63 -4.67
N ALA A 10 1.60 -10.37 -4.95
CA ALA A 10 0.88 -9.23 -4.42
C ALA A 10 -0.58 -9.21 -4.89
N HIS A 11 -0.83 -9.57 -6.15
CA HIS A 11 -2.19 -9.63 -6.69
C HIS A 11 -3.03 -10.67 -5.94
N ASP A 12 -2.46 -11.85 -5.68
CA ASP A 12 -3.17 -12.88 -4.94
C ASP A 12 -3.44 -12.45 -3.50
N MET A 13 -2.47 -11.80 -2.88
CA MET A 13 -2.64 -11.27 -1.53
C MET A 13 -3.75 -10.22 -1.49
N PHE A 14 -3.79 -9.32 -2.47
CA PHE A 14 -4.82 -8.28 -2.53
C PHE A 14 -6.21 -8.88 -2.72
N ASP A 15 -6.32 -9.94 -3.51
CA ASP A 15 -7.62 -10.59 -3.72
C ASP A 15 -8.21 -11.10 -2.41
N ALA A 16 -7.37 -11.42 -1.42
CA ALA A 16 -7.79 -11.87 -0.10
C ALA A 16 -7.85 -10.72 0.93
N ASP A 17 -7.49 -9.50 0.55
CA ASP A 17 -7.43 -8.36 1.48
C ASP A 17 -8.81 -7.74 1.63
N VAL A 18 -9.56 -8.27 2.60
CA VAL A 18 -10.94 -7.84 2.86
C VAL A 18 -11.00 -6.37 3.29
N ALA A 19 -10.06 -5.94 4.11
CA ALA A 19 -10.05 -4.58 4.65
C ALA A 19 -9.87 -3.53 3.54
N SER A 20 -8.87 -3.73 2.68
CA SER A 20 -8.60 -2.80 1.60
C SER A 20 -9.74 -2.79 0.59
N LYS A 21 -10.24 -3.97 0.22
CA LYS A 21 -11.34 -4.07 -0.75
C LYS A 21 -12.62 -3.45 -0.20
N GLY A 22 -12.86 -3.60 1.10
CA GLY A 22 -14.04 -3.02 1.74
C GLY A 22 -14.03 -1.49 1.74
N LEU A 23 -12.88 -0.87 1.63
CA LEU A 23 -12.74 0.58 1.51
C LEU A 23 -12.71 1.07 0.07
N GLY A 24 -12.86 0.15 -0.89
CA GLY A 24 -12.82 0.53 -2.30
C GLY A 24 -11.42 0.79 -2.81
N ILE A 25 -10.38 0.33 -2.09
CA ILE A 25 -9.01 0.46 -2.58
C ILE A 25 -8.85 -0.45 -3.79
N GLU A 26 -8.23 0.09 -4.84
CA GLU A 26 -7.96 -0.63 -6.08
C GLU A 26 -6.46 -0.82 -6.26
N LEU A 27 -6.06 -2.04 -6.62
CA LEU A 27 -4.69 -2.32 -7.02
C LEU A 27 -4.55 -1.93 -8.50
N VAL A 28 -3.70 -0.96 -8.79
CA VAL A 28 -3.47 -0.52 -10.17
C VAL A 28 -2.32 -1.32 -10.78
N SER A 29 -1.20 -1.45 -10.04
CA SER A 29 -0.04 -2.23 -10.50
C SER A 29 0.79 -2.66 -9.30
N ALA A 30 1.49 -3.79 -9.45
CA ALA A 30 2.42 -4.28 -8.44
C ALA A 30 3.42 -5.21 -9.13
N ALA A 31 4.69 -4.81 -9.15
CA ALA A 31 5.77 -5.60 -9.72
C ALA A 31 7.12 -5.04 -9.31
N ASP A 32 8.09 -5.91 -9.15
CA ASP A 32 9.51 -5.52 -9.00
C ASP A 32 9.76 -4.53 -7.86
N GLY A 33 9.05 -4.67 -6.75
CA GLY A 33 9.23 -3.80 -5.59
C GLY A 33 8.51 -2.47 -5.68
N ALA A 34 7.63 -2.29 -6.66
CA ALA A 34 6.84 -1.08 -6.84
C ALA A 34 5.36 -1.41 -6.90
N ALA A 35 4.52 -0.49 -6.49
CA ALA A 35 3.07 -0.69 -6.55
C ALA A 35 2.35 0.64 -6.61
N VAL A 36 1.16 0.61 -7.22
CA VAL A 36 0.26 1.76 -7.25
C VAL A 36 -1.12 1.27 -6.81
N ALA A 37 -1.72 1.99 -5.86
CA ALA A 37 -3.07 1.71 -5.39
C ALA A 37 -3.86 3.02 -5.32
N ARG A 38 -5.17 2.94 -5.46
CA ARG A 38 -6.06 4.11 -5.45
C ARG A 38 -7.19 3.93 -4.46
N MET A 39 -7.68 5.05 -3.92
CA MET A 39 -8.82 5.06 -3.02
C MET A 39 -9.57 6.36 -3.17
N ARG A 40 -10.90 6.28 -3.31
CA ARG A 40 -11.76 7.46 -3.25
C ARG A 40 -12.11 7.75 -1.81
N VAL A 41 -11.95 9.00 -1.38
CA VAL A 41 -12.35 9.40 -0.03
C VAL A 41 -13.88 9.50 0.01
N THR A 42 -14.50 8.71 0.88
CA THR A 42 -15.96 8.68 1.03
C THR A 42 -16.36 9.44 2.30
N ALA A 43 -17.66 9.73 2.41
CA ALA A 43 -18.20 10.42 3.60
C ALA A 43 -17.90 9.65 4.89
N ALA A 44 -17.86 8.31 4.83
CA ALA A 44 -17.60 7.47 6.00
C ALA A 44 -16.16 7.58 6.50
N MET A 45 -15.27 8.18 5.71
CA MET A 45 -13.85 8.33 6.07
C MET A 45 -13.54 9.69 6.69
N LEU A 46 -14.53 10.57 6.85
CA LEU A 46 -14.30 11.92 7.37
C LEU A 46 -14.20 11.92 8.89
N ASN A 47 -13.29 12.77 9.38
CA ASN A 47 -13.15 13.00 10.83
C ASN A 47 -14.07 14.13 11.29
N GLY A 48 -13.95 14.52 12.56
CA GLY A 48 -14.79 15.57 13.14
C GLY A 48 -14.60 16.97 12.55
N HIS A 49 -13.59 17.15 11.68
CA HIS A 49 -13.35 18.42 11.00
C HIS A 49 -13.79 18.37 9.54
N ALA A 50 -14.52 17.34 9.14
CA ALA A 50 -15.02 17.13 7.77
C ALA A 50 -13.89 16.99 6.73
N ILE A 51 -12.73 16.50 7.16
CA ILE A 51 -11.64 16.12 6.27
C ILE A 51 -11.35 14.64 6.46
N GLY A 52 -10.69 14.04 5.46
CA GLY A 52 -10.39 12.60 5.52
C GLY A 52 -9.57 12.27 6.74
N HIS A 53 -10.01 11.26 7.49
CA HIS A 53 -9.30 10.80 8.68
C HIS A 53 -7.95 10.22 8.27
N GLY A 54 -6.88 10.64 8.95
CA GLY A 54 -5.52 10.20 8.64
C GLY A 54 -5.35 8.69 8.64
N GLY A 55 -6.13 7.99 9.47
CA GLY A 55 -6.08 6.52 9.51
C GLY A 55 -6.39 5.86 8.19
N PHE A 56 -7.29 6.43 7.38
CA PHE A 56 -7.62 5.88 6.07
C PHE A 56 -6.55 6.18 5.03
N VAL A 57 -5.93 7.37 5.11
CA VAL A 57 -4.79 7.69 4.25
C VAL A 57 -3.61 6.79 4.58
N PHE A 58 -3.37 6.54 5.88
CA PHE A 58 -2.34 5.60 6.33
C PHE A 58 -2.61 4.21 5.77
N LEU A 59 -3.87 3.74 5.84
CA LEU A 59 -4.22 2.41 5.36
C LEU A 59 -3.95 2.27 3.85
N LEU A 60 -4.30 3.28 3.08
CA LEU A 60 -4.00 3.28 1.64
C LEU A 60 -2.50 3.18 1.38
N ALA A 61 -1.71 3.99 2.09
CA ALA A 61 -0.25 3.97 1.94
C ALA A 61 0.32 2.61 2.36
N ASP A 62 -0.18 2.06 3.46
CA ASP A 62 0.25 0.76 3.97
C ASP A 62 -0.10 -0.37 3.00
N THR A 63 -1.26 -0.30 2.36
CA THR A 63 -1.67 -1.26 1.34
C THR A 63 -0.72 -1.22 0.15
N ALA A 64 -0.40 -0.03 -0.35
CA ALA A 64 0.55 0.11 -1.46
C ALA A 64 1.94 -0.43 -1.08
N PHE A 65 2.38 -0.15 0.14
CA PHE A 65 3.64 -0.68 0.69
C PHE A 65 3.62 -2.22 0.71
N ALA A 66 2.54 -2.80 1.24
CA ALA A 66 2.41 -4.26 1.31
C ALA A 66 2.42 -4.89 -0.09
N LEU A 67 1.76 -4.26 -1.05
CA LEU A 67 1.75 -4.73 -2.43
C LEU A 67 3.15 -4.69 -3.03
N ALA A 68 3.88 -3.62 -2.79
CA ALA A 68 5.24 -3.48 -3.33
C ALA A 68 6.17 -4.56 -2.78
N CYS A 69 6.19 -4.75 -1.45
CA CYS A 69 7.13 -5.70 -0.86
C CYS A 69 6.74 -7.15 -1.13
N ASN A 70 5.45 -7.45 -1.33
CA ASN A 70 5.02 -8.80 -1.67
C ASN A 70 5.10 -9.11 -3.17
N SER A 71 5.40 -8.12 -4.00
CA SER A 71 5.53 -8.35 -5.44
C SER A 71 6.72 -9.24 -5.78
N HIS A 72 7.66 -9.40 -4.85
CA HIS A 72 8.80 -10.29 -5.05
C HIS A 72 8.47 -11.78 -4.87
N GLY A 73 7.35 -12.10 -4.26
CA GLY A 73 6.88 -13.49 -4.09
C GLY A 73 6.82 -13.97 -2.65
N PRO A 74 7.93 -13.98 -1.90
CA PRO A 74 7.88 -14.46 -0.52
C PRO A 74 7.00 -13.60 0.37
N VAL A 75 6.32 -14.23 1.33
CA VAL A 75 5.43 -13.53 2.25
C VAL A 75 6.23 -12.50 3.06
N THR A 76 5.82 -11.25 2.99
CA THR A 76 6.50 -10.13 3.61
C THR A 76 5.48 -9.29 4.38
N VAL A 77 5.82 -8.92 5.59
CA VAL A 77 4.93 -8.18 6.49
C VAL A 77 5.57 -6.86 6.89
N ALA A 78 4.75 -5.92 7.37
CA ALA A 78 5.24 -4.66 7.90
C ALA A 78 5.93 -4.91 9.25
N ALA A 79 7.13 -4.35 9.40
CA ALA A 79 7.84 -4.33 10.68
C ALA A 79 7.69 -2.97 11.36
N GLY A 80 7.26 -1.96 10.62
CA GLY A 80 7.03 -0.63 11.15
C GLY A 80 6.78 0.34 10.01
N GLY A 81 6.33 1.53 10.37
CA GLY A 81 6.10 2.56 9.37
C GLY A 81 5.77 3.88 10.02
N GLU A 82 5.89 4.94 9.23
CA GLU A 82 5.59 6.29 9.68
C GLU A 82 5.03 7.10 8.52
N ILE A 83 4.19 8.06 8.84
CA ILE A 83 3.54 8.88 7.81
C ILE A 83 3.57 10.34 8.24
N SER A 84 3.69 11.23 7.25
CA SER A 84 3.51 12.65 7.44
C SER A 84 2.36 13.09 6.54
N PHE A 85 1.42 13.83 7.10
CA PHE A 85 0.28 14.36 6.36
C PHE A 85 0.62 15.81 5.98
N LEU A 86 0.69 16.07 4.68
CA LEU A 86 1.10 17.38 4.17
C LEU A 86 -0.09 18.29 3.87
N ARG A 87 -1.19 17.71 3.40
CA ARG A 87 -2.40 18.45 3.03
C ARG A 87 -3.64 17.65 3.40
N PRO A 88 -4.72 18.32 3.81
CA PRO A 88 -5.97 17.61 4.10
C PRO A 88 -6.59 17.04 2.83
N VAL A 89 -7.27 15.91 2.98
CA VAL A 89 -8.06 15.34 1.89
C VAL A 89 -9.53 15.46 2.23
N ARG A 90 -10.39 15.51 1.22
CA ARG A 90 -11.81 15.78 1.39
C ARG A 90 -12.65 14.72 0.69
N GLU A 91 -13.91 14.65 1.07
CA GLU A 91 -14.84 13.73 0.43
C GLU A 91 -14.82 13.92 -1.08
N GLY A 92 -14.76 12.81 -1.80
CA GLY A 92 -14.73 12.82 -3.26
C GLY A 92 -13.34 12.83 -3.87
N ASP A 93 -12.29 13.14 -3.09
CA ASP A 93 -10.92 13.12 -3.61
C ASP A 93 -10.53 11.70 -3.99
N LEU A 94 -9.88 11.56 -5.15
CA LEU A 94 -9.28 10.30 -5.55
C LEU A 94 -7.80 10.34 -5.20
N LEU A 95 -7.38 9.46 -4.31
CA LEU A 95 -5.99 9.39 -3.86
C LEU A 95 -5.27 8.26 -4.58
N GLU A 96 -4.02 8.52 -4.96
CA GLU A 96 -3.17 7.51 -5.58
C GLU A 96 -1.90 7.36 -4.75
N ALA A 97 -1.68 6.16 -4.23
CA ALA A 97 -0.48 5.84 -3.47
C ALA A 97 0.50 5.10 -4.36
N ARG A 98 1.72 5.62 -4.46
CA ARG A 98 2.80 5.02 -5.26
C ARG A 98 3.91 4.58 -4.34
N ALA A 99 4.15 3.28 -4.27
CA ALA A 99 5.17 2.68 -3.42
C ALA A 99 6.40 2.32 -4.25
N THR A 100 7.56 2.61 -3.72
CA THR A 100 8.84 2.34 -4.37
C THR A 100 9.81 1.76 -3.36
N GLU A 101 10.43 0.62 -3.72
CA GLU A 101 11.47 0.03 -2.90
C GLU A 101 12.69 0.93 -2.88
N ARG A 102 13.20 1.22 -1.67
CA ARG A 102 14.43 1.99 -1.50
C ARG A 102 15.63 1.07 -1.38
N THR A 103 15.50 0.02 -0.57
CA THR A 103 16.59 -0.93 -0.39
C THR A 103 16.06 -2.22 0.24
N ARG A 104 16.77 -3.30 0.03
CA ARG A 104 16.55 -4.56 0.75
C ARG A 104 17.89 -5.01 1.33
N TYR A 105 17.84 -5.53 2.54
CA TYR A 105 19.03 -6.04 3.22
C TYR A 105 18.63 -7.24 4.07
N GLY A 106 19.18 -8.42 3.75
CA GLY A 106 18.74 -9.66 4.38
C GLY A 106 17.26 -9.91 4.08
N ARG A 107 16.47 -10.11 5.12
CA ARG A 107 15.01 -10.28 4.98
C ARG A 107 14.25 -9.00 5.29
N SER A 108 14.94 -7.89 5.35
CA SER A 108 14.34 -6.59 5.63
C SER A 108 14.33 -5.72 4.40
N GLY A 109 13.45 -4.71 4.39
CA GLY A 109 13.40 -3.74 3.30
C GLY A 109 12.85 -2.40 3.78
N ILE A 110 13.16 -1.37 3.03
CA ILE A 110 12.64 -0.02 3.25
C ILE A 110 11.95 0.43 1.97
N TYR A 111 10.74 0.94 2.11
CA TYR A 111 9.89 1.36 1.00
C TYR A 111 9.33 2.75 1.30
N ASP A 112 9.30 3.59 0.28
CA ASP A 112 8.67 4.90 0.38
C ASP A 112 7.38 4.90 -0.41
N VAL A 113 6.36 5.53 0.16
CA VAL A 113 5.07 5.69 -0.51
C VAL A 113 4.70 7.16 -0.52
N THR A 114 4.44 7.70 -1.70
CA THR A 114 3.91 9.05 -1.85
C THR A 114 2.44 8.94 -2.19
N VAL A 115 1.60 9.65 -1.46
CA VAL A 115 0.15 9.69 -1.73
C VAL A 115 -0.17 10.99 -2.43
N TRP A 116 -0.77 10.87 -3.61
CA TRP A 116 -1.08 11.99 -4.50
C TRP A 116 -2.59 12.22 -4.58
N ARG A 117 -2.96 13.47 -4.70
CA ARG A 117 -4.27 13.89 -5.19
C ARG A 117 -3.98 14.75 -6.41
N ASP A 118 -4.29 14.23 -7.59
CA ASP A 118 -3.89 14.83 -8.87
C ASP A 118 -2.37 15.03 -8.89
N ASP A 119 -1.89 16.27 -8.97
CA ASP A 119 -0.46 16.59 -8.98
C ASP A 119 0.05 17.11 -7.64
N GLU A 120 -0.76 17.03 -6.58
CA GLU A 120 -0.37 17.45 -5.24
C GLU A 120 -0.03 16.26 -4.35
N VAL A 121 1.09 16.34 -3.65
CA VAL A 121 1.43 15.35 -2.63
C VAL A 121 0.63 15.67 -1.37
N VAL A 122 -0.14 14.71 -0.89
CA VAL A 122 -0.94 14.88 0.33
C VAL A 122 -0.35 14.15 1.53
N ALA A 123 0.46 13.12 1.31
CA ALA A 123 1.11 12.40 2.41
C ALA A 123 2.36 11.70 1.91
N GLU A 124 3.32 11.51 2.83
CA GLU A 124 4.52 10.73 2.60
C GLU A 124 4.63 9.68 3.68
N PHE A 125 4.94 8.45 3.27
CA PHE A 125 4.99 7.29 4.15
C PHE A 125 6.30 6.54 3.93
N ARG A 126 6.91 6.04 5.00
CA ARG A 126 8.04 5.11 4.89
C ARG A 126 7.71 3.88 5.69
N GLY A 127 7.80 2.71 5.04
CA GLY A 127 7.57 1.42 5.67
C GLY A 127 8.84 0.59 5.74
N ARG A 128 8.95 -0.18 6.80
CA ARG A 128 9.99 -1.18 6.96
C ARG A 128 9.35 -2.55 6.90
N SER A 129 9.89 -3.43 6.06
CA SER A 129 9.34 -4.75 5.81
C SER A 129 10.20 -5.85 6.39
N ARG A 130 9.59 -7.00 6.61
CA ARG A 130 10.28 -8.21 7.03
C ARG A 130 9.72 -9.39 6.25
N THR A 131 10.57 -10.02 5.46
CA THR A 131 10.19 -11.24 4.77
C THR A 131 10.25 -12.40 5.76
N LEU A 132 9.17 -13.18 5.81
CA LEU A 132 9.09 -14.29 6.74
C LEU A 132 9.88 -15.47 6.19
N ALA A 133 10.62 -16.14 7.08
CA ALA A 133 11.30 -17.37 6.71
C ALA A 133 10.24 -18.46 6.51
N PRO A 134 10.43 -19.37 5.53
CA PRO A 134 9.57 -20.54 5.43
C PRO A 134 9.58 -21.32 6.72
N ARG A 135 8.43 -21.88 7.11
CA ARG A 135 8.37 -22.72 8.30
C ARG A 135 9.15 -24.02 8.05
N ALA A 136 9.72 -24.58 9.14
CA ALA A 136 10.56 -25.76 9.00
C ALA A 136 9.82 -26.93 8.38
N ASP A 137 8.51 -27.06 8.63
CA ASP A 137 7.70 -28.15 8.12
C ASP A 137 7.27 -27.93 6.66
N GLN A 138 7.64 -26.80 6.08
CA GLN A 138 7.34 -26.46 4.69
C GLN A 138 8.58 -26.52 3.80
N GLY A 139 9.73 -26.65 4.40
CA GLY A 139 11.01 -26.61 3.72
C GLY A 139 11.37 -27.82 2.90
#